data_bcfa9044475d913be5df1aee95805018
#
_entry.id   bcfa9044475d913be5df1aee95805018
#
_cell.length_a   1.000
_cell.length_b   1.000
_cell.length_c   1.000
_cell.angle_alpha   90.00
_cell.angle_beta   90.00
_cell.angle_gamma   90.00
#
_symmetry.space_group_name_H-M   'P 1'
#
loop_
_entity.id
_entity.type
_entity.pdbx_description
1 polymer ?
#
loop_
_entity_poly.entity_id
_entity_poly.type
_entity_poly.pdbx_seq_one_letter_code
_entity_poly.pdbx_strand_id
1 'polypeptide(L)'
;SQSAQAGGTMGWRAPELLQGFSLHADDGKERLTRAVDIFSLGCVAFYMLTRGGHPFGELYEREIRILQNQVDTSALSASGDDTVEAEALIKQMIAPIPSDRPSASDVARHPFFWNAAKRVAFLQDVSDRFETLERAPPSFALELLEQSAESIVGPDWRRRFDKNFLEDLGKFLS
;
A
#
# COMPACT_ATOMS: atom_id res chain seq x y z
N SER A 1 -9.33 -29.16 -30.03
CA SER A 1 -8.72 -27.88 -29.69
C SER A 1 -8.70 -27.74 -28.18
N GLN A 2 -7.57 -28.05 -27.57
CA GLN A 2 -7.33 -27.76 -26.15
C GLN A 2 -7.13 -26.24 -26.05
N SER A 3 -8.09 -25.56 -25.46
CA SER A 3 -7.91 -24.18 -25.00
C SER A 3 -6.75 -24.20 -24.00
N ALA A 4 -5.65 -23.52 -24.32
CA ALA A 4 -4.58 -23.27 -23.37
C ALA A 4 -5.19 -22.52 -22.19
N GLN A 5 -5.41 -23.21 -21.08
CA GLN A 5 -5.85 -22.60 -19.83
C GLN A 5 -4.76 -21.63 -19.42
N ALA A 6 -5.10 -20.34 -19.30
CA ALA A 6 -4.22 -19.35 -18.72
C ALA A 6 -3.73 -19.88 -17.36
N GLY A 7 -2.41 -20.03 -17.22
CA GLY A 7 -1.81 -20.58 -16.00
C GLY A 7 -2.18 -19.75 -14.77
N GLY A 8 -2.19 -20.40 -13.62
CA GLY A 8 -2.44 -19.76 -12.32
C GLY A 8 -3.61 -20.38 -11.55
N THR A 9 -3.57 -20.22 -10.23
CA THR A 9 -4.57 -20.79 -9.32
C THR A 9 -5.85 -19.95 -9.35
N MET A 10 -6.99 -20.64 -9.45
CA MET A 10 -8.31 -19.99 -9.42
C MET A 10 -8.47 -19.08 -8.19
N GLY A 11 -9.00 -17.86 -8.41
CA GLY A 11 -9.20 -16.86 -7.36
C GLY A 11 -7.96 -16.05 -6.99
N TRP A 12 -6.79 -16.28 -7.65
CA TRP A 12 -5.54 -15.52 -7.44
C TRP A 12 -5.06 -14.83 -8.70
N ARG A 13 -5.77 -15.02 -9.80
CA ARG A 13 -5.43 -14.50 -11.12
C ARG A 13 -5.85 -13.04 -11.25
N ALA A 14 -5.01 -12.25 -11.89
CA ALA A 14 -5.30 -10.86 -12.21
C ALA A 14 -6.51 -10.72 -13.16
N PRO A 15 -7.27 -9.61 -13.11
CA PRO A 15 -8.50 -9.44 -13.89
C PRO A 15 -8.28 -9.57 -15.41
N GLU A 16 -7.15 -9.11 -15.93
CA GLU A 16 -6.81 -9.24 -17.34
C GLU A 16 -6.68 -10.70 -17.79
N LEU A 17 -6.22 -11.59 -16.92
CA LEU A 17 -6.18 -13.04 -17.22
C LEU A 17 -7.58 -13.66 -17.24
N LEU A 18 -8.46 -13.21 -16.38
CA LEU A 18 -9.85 -13.64 -16.32
C LEU A 18 -10.65 -13.17 -17.54
N GLN A 19 -10.28 -12.02 -18.10
CA GLN A 19 -10.87 -11.46 -19.32
C GLN A 19 -10.33 -12.12 -20.61
N GLY A 20 -9.45 -13.10 -20.51
CA GLY A 20 -8.95 -13.87 -21.66
C GLY A 20 -7.78 -13.23 -22.41
N PHE A 21 -7.08 -12.27 -21.81
CA PHE A 21 -5.84 -11.77 -22.37
C PHE A 21 -4.78 -12.88 -22.37
N SER A 22 -4.36 -13.29 -23.59
CA SER A 22 -3.34 -14.33 -23.75
C SER A 22 -1.96 -13.83 -23.41
N LEU A 23 -1.23 -14.58 -22.59
CA LEU A 23 0.16 -14.29 -22.22
C LEU A 23 1.17 -14.56 -23.35
N HIS A 24 0.71 -14.93 -24.55
CA HIS A 24 1.57 -15.37 -25.65
C HIS A 24 1.66 -14.33 -26.77
N ALA A 25 2.77 -13.76 -26.95
CA ALA A 25 3.46 -13.04 -28.04
C ALA A 25 3.75 -11.53 -27.81
N ASP A 26 4.95 -11.20 -28.13
CA ASP A 26 5.57 -9.91 -28.51
C ASP A 26 5.70 -8.78 -27.47
N ASP A 27 6.86 -8.16 -27.47
CA ASP A 27 7.44 -7.00 -26.73
C ASP A 27 6.63 -6.24 -25.67
N GLY A 28 5.33 -6.07 -25.83
CA GLY A 28 4.46 -5.46 -24.80
C GLY A 28 4.08 -6.41 -23.64
N LYS A 29 4.34 -7.68 -23.75
CA LYS A 29 3.81 -8.78 -22.91
C LYS A 29 4.66 -9.13 -21.69
N GLU A 30 5.94 -8.84 -21.72
CA GLU A 30 6.78 -9.03 -20.52
C GLU A 30 6.33 -8.11 -19.38
N ARG A 31 5.87 -6.90 -19.72
CA ARG A 31 5.28 -5.98 -18.73
C ARG A 31 3.93 -6.49 -18.20
N LEU A 32 3.10 -7.06 -19.06
CA LEU A 32 1.82 -7.64 -18.65
C LEU A 32 2.04 -8.81 -17.69
N THR A 33 2.98 -9.70 -17.99
CA THR A 33 3.31 -10.85 -17.13
C THR A 33 3.76 -10.39 -15.74
N ARG A 34 4.64 -9.42 -15.66
CA ARG A 34 5.11 -8.87 -14.36
C ARG A 34 4.00 -8.23 -13.55
N ALA A 35 3.11 -7.49 -14.18
CA ALA A 35 1.97 -6.87 -13.50
C ALA A 35 0.97 -7.91 -12.97
N VAL A 36 0.79 -9.03 -13.67
CA VAL A 36 -0.01 -10.17 -13.22
C VAL A 36 0.58 -10.78 -11.94
N ASP A 37 1.90 -10.96 -11.91
CA ASP A 37 2.59 -11.50 -10.74
C ASP A 37 2.48 -10.56 -9.53
N ILE A 38 2.56 -9.24 -9.74
CA ILE A 38 2.35 -8.24 -8.70
C ILE A 38 0.94 -8.33 -8.11
N PHE A 39 -0.08 -8.50 -8.96
CA PHE A 39 -1.45 -8.70 -8.47
C PHE A 39 -1.56 -9.93 -7.58
N SER A 40 -1.08 -11.07 -8.05
CA SER A 40 -1.09 -12.32 -7.30
C SER A 40 -0.32 -12.19 -5.98
N LEU A 41 0.85 -11.52 -6.01
CA LEU A 41 1.66 -11.25 -4.83
C LEU A 41 0.90 -10.35 -3.82
N GLY A 42 0.14 -9.37 -4.28
CA GLY A 42 -0.72 -8.53 -3.43
C GLY A 42 -1.78 -9.36 -2.69
N CYS A 43 -2.44 -10.27 -3.40
CA CYS A 43 -3.38 -11.21 -2.78
C CYS A 43 -2.70 -12.13 -1.75
N VAL A 44 -1.50 -12.64 -2.04
CA VAL A 44 -0.71 -13.47 -1.11
C VAL A 44 -0.27 -12.67 0.11
N ALA A 45 0.19 -11.42 -0.06
CA ALA A 45 0.57 -10.55 1.04
C ALA A 45 -0.62 -10.31 2.00
N PHE A 46 -1.79 -10.03 1.44
CA PHE A 46 -3.02 -9.91 2.23
C PHE A 46 -3.33 -11.18 3.01
N TYR A 47 -3.27 -12.34 2.33
CA TYR A 47 -3.51 -13.64 2.96
C TYR A 47 -2.58 -13.90 4.15
N MET A 48 -1.29 -13.58 4.00
CA MET A 48 -0.30 -13.76 5.07
C MET A 48 -0.57 -12.83 6.26
N LEU A 49 -0.87 -11.55 6.01
CA LEU A 49 -1.09 -10.55 7.05
C LEU A 49 -2.42 -10.77 7.79
N THR A 50 -3.43 -11.29 7.12
CA THR A 50 -4.75 -11.57 7.70
C THR A 50 -4.93 -13.02 8.17
N ARG A 51 -3.86 -13.83 8.13
CA ARG A 51 -3.86 -15.24 8.54
C ARG A 51 -4.90 -16.09 7.81
N GLY A 52 -5.03 -15.89 6.50
CA GLY A 52 -5.88 -16.71 5.67
C GLY A 52 -7.03 -15.98 4.97
N GLY A 53 -7.20 -14.68 5.20
CA GLY A 53 -8.18 -13.87 4.49
C GLY A 53 -7.79 -13.66 3.02
N HIS A 54 -8.75 -13.19 2.22
CA HIS A 54 -8.50 -12.84 0.82
C HIS A 54 -9.19 -11.52 0.49
N PRO A 55 -8.53 -10.56 -0.24
CA PRO A 55 -9.10 -9.23 -0.46
C PRO A 55 -10.36 -9.23 -1.33
N PHE A 56 -10.65 -10.35 -1.98
CA PHE A 56 -11.85 -10.55 -2.80
C PHE A 56 -12.79 -11.61 -2.22
N GLY A 57 -12.72 -11.89 -0.92
CA GLY A 57 -13.67 -12.72 -0.20
C GLY A 57 -13.50 -14.22 -0.39
N GLU A 58 -14.61 -14.96 -0.36
CA GLU A 58 -14.62 -16.41 -0.38
C GLU A 58 -14.29 -16.99 -1.76
N LEU A 59 -13.72 -18.20 -1.79
CA LEU A 59 -13.18 -18.81 -3.00
C LEU A 59 -14.18 -18.83 -4.17
N TYR A 60 -15.45 -19.08 -3.90
CA TYR A 60 -16.48 -19.21 -4.93
C TYR A 60 -16.90 -17.88 -5.57
N GLU A 61 -16.58 -16.74 -4.95
CA GLU A 61 -16.96 -15.41 -5.46
C GLU A 61 -15.75 -14.57 -5.93
N ARG A 62 -14.50 -15.01 -5.63
CA ARG A 62 -13.28 -14.24 -5.88
C ARG A 62 -13.15 -13.72 -7.30
N GLU A 63 -13.34 -14.60 -8.30
CA GLU A 63 -13.16 -14.20 -9.71
C GLU A 63 -14.18 -13.15 -10.14
N ILE A 64 -15.42 -13.25 -9.68
CA ILE A 64 -16.45 -12.24 -9.94
C ILE A 64 -16.07 -10.92 -9.26
N ARG A 65 -15.67 -10.96 -8.01
CA ARG A 65 -15.26 -9.77 -7.26
C ARG A 65 -13.99 -9.13 -7.83
N ILE A 66 -13.03 -9.91 -8.32
CA ILE A 66 -11.84 -9.42 -9.02
C ILE A 66 -12.26 -8.64 -10.27
N LEU A 67 -13.14 -9.21 -11.11
CA LEU A 67 -13.63 -8.57 -12.33
C LEU A 67 -14.43 -7.30 -12.05
N GLN A 68 -15.14 -7.25 -10.92
CA GLN A 68 -15.93 -6.09 -10.48
C GLN A 68 -15.13 -5.10 -9.62
N ASN A 69 -13.84 -5.37 -9.36
CA ASN A 69 -12.99 -4.60 -8.46
C ASN A 69 -13.62 -4.37 -7.07
N GLN A 70 -14.29 -5.40 -6.53
CA GLN A 70 -14.89 -5.36 -5.19
C GLN A 70 -13.89 -5.82 -4.14
N VAL A 71 -13.02 -4.91 -3.75
CA VAL A 71 -11.94 -5.14 -2.76
C VAL A 71 -12.46 -4.90 -1.35
N ASP A 72 -12.15 -5.80 -0.42
CA ASP A 72 -12.34 -5.62 1.02
C ASP A 72 -11.00 -5.79 1.75
N THR A 73 -10.51 -4.71 2.30
CA THR A 73 -9.26 -4.68 3.09
C THR A 73 -9.49 -4.52 4.59
N SER A 74 -10.74 -4.53 5.06
CA SER A 74 -11.10 -4.27 6.45
C SER A 74 -10.41 -5.20 7.46
N ALA A 75 -10.09 -6.44 7.07
CA ALA A 75 -9.37 -7.38 7.92
C ALA A 75 -7.94 -6.93 8.26
N LEU A 76 -7.31 -6.05 7.46
CA LEU A 76 -6.00 -5.47 7.78
C LEU A 76 -6.13 -4.46 8.93
N SER A 77 -7.15 -3.61 8.90
CA SER A 77 -7.34 -2.54 9.89
C SER A 77 -7.50 -3.05 11.32
N ALA A 78 -7.84 -4.32 11.49
CA ALA A 78 -7.98 -4.96 12.80
C ALA A 78 -6.64 -5.34 13.46
N SER A 79 -5.50 -5.19 12.76
CA SER A 79 -4.20 -5.75 13.18
C SER A 79 -3.20 -4.75 13.79
N GLY A 80 -3.54 -3.44 13.91
CA GLY A 80 -2.68 -2.43 14.57
C GLY A 80 -2.16 -1.32 13.64
N ASP A 81 -1.31 -0.43 14.18
CA ASP A 81 -0.85 0.80 13.50
C ASP A 81 0.03 0.56 12.25
N ASP A 82 0.77 -0.55 12.18
CA ASP A 82 1.60 -0.92 11.02
C ASP A 82 0.79 -1.36 9.78
N THR A 83 -0.53 -1.36 9.87
CA THR A 83 -1.41 -1.86 8.81
C THR A 83 -1.73 -0.83 7.73
N VAL A 84 -1.55 0.46 8.01
CA VAL A 84 -1.86 1.53 7.06
C VAL A 84 -0.96 1.44 5.82
N GLU A 85 0.35 1.27 6.01
CA GLU A 85 1.29 1.10 4.91
C GLU A 85 1.08 -0.22 4.18
N ALA A 86 0.76 -1.30 4.91
CA ALA A 86 0.44 -2.58 4.31
C ALA A 86 -0.81 -2.50 3.44
N GLU A 87 -1.86 -1.86 3.92
CA GLU A 87 -3.10 -1.66 3.18
C GLU A 87 -2.88 -0.81 1.92
N ALA A 88 -2.15 0.29 2.04
CA ALA A 88 -1.81 1.16 0.91
C ALA A 88 -1.03 0.39 -0.17
N LEU A 89 -0.01 -0.38 0.23
CA LEU A 89 0.77 -1.19 -0.69
C LEU A 89 -0.09 -2.26 -1.38
N ILE A 90 -0.86 -3.01 -0.61
CA ILE A 90 -1.70 -4.08 -1.15
C ILE A 90 -2.72 -3.53 -2.13
N LYS A 91 -3.40 -2.43 -1.81
CA LYS A 91 -4.35 -1.77 -2.73
C LYS A 91 -3.72 -1.38 -4.06
N GLN A 92 -2.48 -0.87 -4.02
CA GLN A 92 -1.74 -0.58 -5.26
C GLN A 92 -1.41 -1.86 -6.03
N MET A 93 -0.94 -2.91 -5.36
CA MET A 93 -0.56 -4.17 -6.01
C MET A 93 -1.74 -4.86 -6.69
N ILE A 94 -2.94 -4.82 -6.07
CA ILE A 94 -4.16 -5.44 -6.61
C ILE A 94 -5.01 -4.49 -7.45
N ALA A 95 -4.45 -3.36 -7.90
CA ALA A 95 -5.16 -2.43 -8.77
C ALA A 95 -5.71 -3.14 -10.02
N PRO A 96 -6.95 -2.79 -10.48
CA PRO A 96 -7.57 -3.49 -11.61
C PRO A 96 -6.81 -3.27 -12.92
N ILE A 97 -6.20 -2.09 -13.09
CA ILE A 97 -5.45 -1.71 -14.28
C ILE A 97 -3.97 -2.10 -14.09
N PRO A 98 -3.39 -2.93 -14.98
CA PRO A 98 -2.00 -3.40 -14.83
C PRO A 98 -0.94 -2.28 -14.75
N SER A 99 -1.14 -1.16 -15.47
CA SER A 99 -0.21 -0.02 -15.47
C SER A 99 -0.20 0.75 -14.14
N ASP A 100 -1.21 0.63 -13.33
CA ASP A 100 -1.34 1.32 -12.05
C ASP A 100 -0.66 0.54 -10.91
N ARG A 101 -0.27 -0.72 -11.19
CA ARG A 101 0.44 -1.56 -10.22
C ARG A 101 1.92 -1.17 -10.15
N PRO A 102 2.51 -1.15 -8.96
CA PRO A 102 3.92 -0.85 -8.79
C PRO A 102 4.81 -1.92 -9.43
N SER A 103 6.02 -1.56 -9.81
CA SER A 103 7.03 -2.56 -10.17
C SER A 103 7.47 -3.36 -8.93
N ALA A 104 8.06 -4.54 -9.14
CA ALA A 104 8.64 -5.33 -8.03
C ALA A 104 9.70 -4.53 -7.23
N SER A 105 10.45 -3.66 -7.91
CA SER A 105 11.42 -2.77 -7.26
C SER A 105 10.74 -1.71 -6.38
N ASP A 106 9.60 -1.17 -6.80
CA ASP A 106 8.85 -0.19 -6.01
C ASP A 106 8.19 -0.85 -4.80
N VAL A 107 7.64 -2.07 -4.98
CA VAL A 107 7.15 -2.90 -3.86
C VAL A 107 8.24 -3.10 -2.81
N ALA A 108 9.44 -3.53 -3.23
CA ALA A 108 10.55 -3.79 -2.31
C ALA A 108 11.06 -2.53 -1.58
N ARG A 109 10.86 -1.34 -2.16
CA ARG A 109 11.26 -0.06 -1.56
C ARG A 109 10.17 0.60 -0.73
N HIS A 110 8.96 0.04 -0.72
CA HIS A 110 7.82 0.65 -0.04
C HIS A 110 8.06 0.81 1.47
N PRO A 111 7.56 1.89 2.10
CA PRO A 111 7.72 2.18 3.53
C PRO A 111 7.31 1.05 4.46
N PHE A 112 6.37 0.19 4.05
CA PHE A 112 5.99 -1.01 4.78
C PHE A 112 7.18 -1.89 5.16
N PHE A 113 8.20 -1.99 4.28
CA PHE A 113 9.42 -2.80 4.52
C PHE A 113 10.55 -2.03 5.21
N TRP A 114 10.34 -0.77 5.59
CA TRP A 114 11.40 0.00 6.22
C TRP A 114 11.56 -0.39 7.69
N ASN A 115 12.81 -0.53 8.11
CA ASN A 115 13.12 -0.65 9.53
C ASN A 115 12.97 0.70 10.25
N ALA A 116 12.94 0.68 11.58
CA ALA A 116 12.76 1.88 12.39
C ALA A 116 13.80 2.97 12.10
N ALA A 117 15.07 2.60 11.91
CA ALA A 117 16.13 3.57 11.61
C ALA A 117 15.87 4.30 10.28
N LYS A 118 15.44 3.59 9.24
CA LYS A 118 15.10 4.21 7.94
C LYS A 118 13.86 5.10 8.04
N ARG A 119 12.85 4.71 8.82
CA ARG A 119 11.65 5.53 9.07
C ARG A 119 12.02 6.84 9.76
N VAL A 120 12.87 6.78 10.81
CA VAL A 120 13.36 7.98 11.52
C VAL A 120 14.17 8.87 10.60
N ALA A 121 15.13 8.32 9.84
CA ALA A 121 15.93 9.09 8.90
C ALA A 121 15.06 9.81 7.86
N PHE A 122 14.05 9.14 7.32
CA PHE A 122 13.10 9.77 6.39
C PHE A 122 12.34 10.93 7.03
N LEU A 123 11.87 10.77 8.27
CA LEU A 123 11.16 11.85 8.98
C LEU A 123 12.08 13.04 9.27
N GLN A 124 13.36 12.78 9.59
CA GLN A 124 14.38 13.84 9.75
C GLN A 124 14.60 14.59 8.44
N ASP A 125 14.83 13.87 7.34
CA ASP A 125 15.01 14.47 6.00
C ASP A 125 13.79 15.32 5.59
N VAL A 126 12.57 14.85 5.89
CA VAL A 126 11.33 15.60 5.65
C VAL A 126 11.29 16.86 6.51
N SER A 127 11.57 16.74 7.80
CA SER A 127 11.61 17.88 8.72
C SER A 127 12.57 18.96 8.25
N ASP A 128 13.83 18.58 7.95
CA ASP A 128 14.87 19.49 7.49
C ASP A 128 14.46 20.18 6.18
N ARG A 129 13.83 19.42 5.28
CA ARG A 129 13.31 19.99 4.03
C ARG A 129 12.23 21.04 4.26
N PHE A 130 11.29 20.76 5.16
CA PHE A 130 10.18 21.66 5.44
C PHE A 130 10.58 22.87 6.28
N GLU A 131 11.66 22.80 7.07
CA GLU A 131 12.20 23.96 7.78
C GLU A 131 12.66 25.11 6.86
N THR A 132 13.14 24.76 5.67
CA THR A 132 13.63 25.72 4.68
C THR A 132 12.55 26.34 3.80
N LEU A 133 11.30 25.85 3.90
CA LEU A 133 10.19 26.33 3.08
C LEU A 133 9.58 27.61 3.66
N GLU A 134 9.10 28.47 2.74
CA GLU A 134 8.44 29.72 3.08
C GLU A 134 7.11 29.45 3.82
N ARG A 135 6.90 30.16 4.93
CA ARG A 135 5.74 29.98 5.82
C ARG A 135 4.71 31.11 5.73
N ALA A 136 5.07 32.25 5.12
CA ALA A 136 4.20 33.41 5.01
C ALA A 136 4.37 34.12 3.65
N PRO A 137 3.55 33.83 2.62
CA PRO A 137 2.51 32.80 2.58
C PRO A 137 3.11 31.39 2.58
N PRO A 138 2.36 30.39 3.09
CA PRO A 138 2.89 29.02 3.12
C PRO A 138 3.11 28.50 1.71
N SER A 139 4.20 27.74 1.51
CA SER A 139 4.47 27.09 0.23
C SER A 139 3.42 26.00 -0.05
N PHE A 140 3.12 25.74 -1.32
CA PHE A 140 2.17 24.69 -1.72
C PHE A 140 2.48 23.31 -1.10
N ALA A 141 3.77 22.97 -0.96
CA ALA A 141 4.17 21.71 -0.33
C ALA A 141 3.82 21.68 1.15
N LEU A 142 3.95 22.81 1.86
CA LEU A 142 3.57 22.92 3.27
C LEU A 142 2.04 22.86 3.42
N GLU A 143 1.28 23.56 2.58
CA GLU A 143 -0.19 23.49 2.57
C GLU A 143 -0.68 22.05 2.35
N LEU A 144 -0.06 21.32 1.41
CA LEU A 144 -0.42 19.94 1.12
C LEU A 144 -0.12 19.00 2.30
N LEU A 145 0.99 19.21 3.02
CA LEU A 145 1.34 18.46 4.21
C LEU A 145 0.32 18.70 5.35
N GLU A 146 -0.04 19.96 5.58
CA GLU A 146 -0.94 20.37 6.65
C GLU A 146 -2.42 20.00 6.37
N GLN A 147 -2.80 19.82 5.11
CA GLN A 147 -4.17 19.52 4.70
C GLN A 147 -4.76 18.30 5.41
N SER A 148 -3.94 17.29 5.70
CA SER A 148 -4.37 16.06 6.37
C SER A 148 -3.96 15.98 7.85
N ALA A 149 -3.31 17.01 8.38
CA ALA A 149 -2.73 17.00 9.72
C ALA A 149 -3.77 16.69 10.81
N GLU A 150 -4.94 17.34 10.76
CA GLU A 150 -6.00 17.14 11.77
C GLU A 150 -6.55 15.71 11.76
N SER A 151 -6.71 15.10 10.57
CA SER A 151 -7.22 13.73 10.43
C SER A 151 -6.19 12.67 10.86
N ILE A 152 -4.89 12.94 10.65
CA ILE A 152 -3.80 12.00 10.92
C ILE A 152 -3.30 12.16 12.36
N VAL A 153 -3.05 13.38 12.79
CA VAL A 153 -2.42 13.69 14.09
C VAL A 153 -3.46 14.00 15.16
N GLY A 154 -4.62 14.52 14.76
CA GLY A 154 -5.66 15.05 15.64
C GLY A 154 -5.37 16.49 16.08
N PRO A 155 -6.27 17.11 16.84
CA PRO A 155 -6.16 18.50 17.26
C PRO A 155 -5.02 18.75 18.24
N ASP A 156 -4.50 17.71 18.90
CA ASP A 156 -3.38 17.80 19.84
C ASP A 156 -2.52 16.53 19.75
N TRP A 157 -1.39 16.62 19.05
CA TRP A 157 -0.44 15.53 18.85
C TRP A 157 0.11 14.94 20.16
N ARG A 158 0.16 15.74 21.25
CA ARG A 158 0.66 15.31 22.57
C ARG A 158 -0.17 14.20 23.17
N ARG A 159 -1.46 14.11 22.82
CA ARG A 159 -2.35 13.03 23.29
C ARG A 159 -1.98 11.64 22.79
N ARG A 160 -1.12 11.56 21.78
CA ARG A 160 -0.63 10.29 21.21
C ARG A 160 0.58 9.73 21.95
N PHE A 161 1.18 10.51 22.85
CA PHE A 161 2.37 10.11 23.57
C PHE A 161 2.08 9.85 25.05
N ASP A 162 2.88 8.97 25.64
CA ASP A 162 2.89 8.74 27.07
C ASP A 162 3.29 10.00 27.84
N LYS A 163 2.70 10.21 29.03
CA LYS A 163 2.99 11.41 29.84
C LYS A 163 4.45 11.50 30.26
N ASN A 164 5.08 10.36 30.61
CA ASN A 164 6.48 10.35 31.02
C ASN A 164 7.39 10.76 29.85
N PHE A 165 7.07 10.30 28.62
CA PHE A 165 7.78 10.74 27.41
C PHE A 165 7.67 12.26 27.20
N LEU A 166 6.49 12.85 27.38
CA LEU A 166 6.29 14.29 27.21
C LEU A 166 7.00 15.11 28.31
N GLU A 167 7.04 14.60 29.54
CA GLU A 167 7.78 15.24 30.64
C GLU A 167 9.29 15.20 30.39
N ASP A 168 9.82 14.09 29.89
CA ASP A 168 11.23 13.98 29.53
C ASP A 168 11.57 14.87 28.34
N LEU A 169 10.72 14.93 27.31
CA LEU A 169 10.88 15.85 26.19
C LEU A 169 10.91 17.30 26.64
N GLY A 170 10.04 17.71 27.59
CA GLY A 170 10.01 19.04 28.16
C GLY A 170 11.30 19.42 28.86
N LYS A 171 11.99 18.48 29.51
CA LYS A 171 13.30 18.70 30.14
C LYS A 171 14.44 18.97 29.15
N PHE A 172 14.33 18.44 27.92
CA PHE A 172 15.30 18.66 26.85
C PHE A 172 15.10 19.98 26.12
N LEU A 173 13.88 20.57 26.19
CA LEU A 173 13.52 21.80 25.50
C LEU A 173 13.58 23.03 26.40
N SER A 174 13.84 22.86 27.70
CA SER A 174 14.06 23.92 28.69
C SER A 174 15.55 24.23 28.85
#